data_6dd23c12e1099be1081da60c9da22f76
#
_entry.id   6dd23c12e1099be1081da60c9da22f76
#
_cell.length_a   1.000
_cell.length_b   1.000
_cell.length_c   1.000
_cell.angle_alpha   90.00
_cell.angle_beta   90.00
_cell.angle_gamma   90.00
#
_symmetry.space_group_name_H-M   'P 1'
#
loop_
_entity.id
_entity.type
_entity.pdbx_description
1 polymer ?
#
loop_
_entity_poly.entity_id
_entity_poly.type
_entity_poly.pdbx_seq_one_letter_code
_entity_poly.pdbx_strand_id
1 'polypeptide(L)'
;MGLSGRRLNVESGRIHPAQGHLGVKVISMAFLLEDEDTPVVWRGPIKLGAIQQFIGDVDWGELDYLIIDFPPGTSDEPLTVAQNLPDIDGMVIVTTPQDVALLDSRKSITFANSLKVDVIGVIENMSGYTVRGKAPSGTEIELAAPGGKTIRVTADEEGHWFGTLDIF
;
A
#
# COMPACT_ATOMS: atom_id res chain seq x y z
N MET A 1 -6.45 5.54 6.70
CA MET A 1 -6.12 6.96 6.93
C MET A 1 -7.33 7.78 7.43
N GLY A 2 -8.53 7.22 7.47
CA GLY A 2 -9.75 7.89 7.97
C GLY A 2 -10.20 9.07 7.11
N LEU A 3 -9.96 9.03 5.81
CA LEU A 3 -10.27 10.10 4.86
C LEU A 3 -11.39 9.73 3.88
N SER A 4 -12.15 8.66 4.15
CA SER A 4 -13.32 8.26 3.34
C SER A 4 -14.31 9.42 3.22
N GLY A 5 -14.91 9.59 2.05
CA GLY A 5 -15.85 10.67 1.75
C GLY A 5 -15.22 12.07 1.61
N ARG A 6 -13.90 12.20 1.69
CA ARG A 6 -13.24 13.47 1.40
C ARG A 6 -13.26 13.73 -0.11
N ARG A 7 -13.40 14.99 -0.47
CA ARG A 7 -13.30 15.48 -1.85
C ARG A 7 -12.09 16.36 -2.02
N LEU A 8 -11.65 16.51 -3.27
CA LEU A 8 -10.59 17.46 -3.59
C LEU A 8 -11.03 18.88 -3.22
N ASN A 9 -10.15 19.60 -2.53
CA ASN A 9 -10.31 21.02 -2.32
C ASN A 9 -9.46 21.78 -3.35
N VAL A 10 -10.10 22.62 -4.16
CA VAL A 10 -9.44 23.44 -5.17
C VAL A 10 -9.69 24.90 -4.83
N GLU A 11 -8.65 25.64 -4.48
CA GLU A 11 -8.70 27.06 -4.19
C GLU A 11 -7.69 27.80 -5.05
N SER A 12 -8.11 28.90 -5.66
CA SER A 12 -7.23 29.74 -6.51
C SER A 12 -6.50 28.98 -7.62
N GLY A 13 -7.12 27.91 -8.14
CA GLY A 13 -6.55 27.06 -9.20
C GLY A 13 -5.50 26.05 -8.73
N ARG A 14 -5.28 25.91 -7.42
CA ARG A 14 -4.41 24.88 -6.84
C ARG A 14 -5.21 23.82 -6.10
N ILE A 15 -4.73 22.59 -6.15
CA ILE A 15 -5.30 21.47 -5.42
C ILE A 15 -4.66 21.42 -4.04
N HIS A 16 -5.49 21.48 -2.98
CA HIS A 16 -5.00 21.33 -1.61
C HIS A 16 -5.15 19.90 -1.13
N PRO A 17 -4.05 19.27 -0.66
CA PRO A 17 -4.11 17.89 -0.18
C PRO A 17 -4.93 17.79 1.11
N ALA A 18 -5.63 16.67 1.28
CA ALA A 18 -6.32 16.39 2.53
C ALA A 18 -5.31 16.12 3.64
N GLN A 19 -5.59 16.66 4.83
CA GLN A 19 -4.77 16.40 6.03
C GLN A 19 -5.20 15.07 6.66
N GLY A 20 -4.29 14.12 6.68
CA GLY A 20 -4.42 12.85 7.37
C GLY A 20 -3.89 12.90 8.80
N HIS A 21 -3.79 11.75 9.44
CA HIS A 21 -3.23 11.63 10.78
C HIS A 21 -1.73 12.01 10.77
N LEU A 22 -1.22 12.54 11.88
CA LEU A 22 0.18 12.97 12.04
C LEU A 22 0.66 14.03 11.03
N GLY A 23 -0.26 14.79 10.43
CA GLY A 23 0.09 15.84 9.47
C GLY A 23 0.43 15.32 8.06
N VAL A 24 0.19 14.03 7.78
CA VAL A 24 0.41 13.46 6.46
C VAL A 24 -0.53 14.11 5.45
N LYS A 25 0.03 14.69 4.38
CA LYS A 25 -0.72 15.25 3.27
C LYS A 25 -1.10 14.11 2.30
N VAL A 26 -2.37 14.03 1.92
CA VAL A 26 -2.90 12.91 1.11
C VAL A 26 -3.67 13.44 -0.08
N ILE A 27 -3.37 12.88 -1.25
CA ILE A 27 -4.17 12.99 -2.47
C ILE A 27 -4.54 11.57 -2.91
N SER A 28 -5.75 11.38 -3.38
CA SER A 28 -6.20 10.10 -3.92
C SER A 28 -7.13 10.33 -5.11
N MET A 29 -7.06 9.42 -6.09
CA MET A 29 -8.03 9.35 -7.18
C MET A 29 -9.47 9.21 -6.66
N ALA A 30 -9.65 8.55 -5.50
CA ALA A 30 -10.95 8.42 -4.84
C ALA A 30 -11.58 9.78 -4.48
N PHE A 31 -10.79 10.82 -4.25
CA PHE A 31 -11.31 12.16 -3.93
C PHE A 31 -11.93 12.88 -5.14
N LEU A 32 -11.74 12.35 -6.34
CA LEU A 32 -12.36 12.84 -7.59
C LEU A 32 -13.75 12.24 -7.82
N LEU A 33 -14.15 11.25 -7.00
CA LEU A 33 -15.41 10.54 -7.17
C LEU A 33 -16.54 11.29 -6.47
N GLU A 34 -17.70 11.32 -7.11
CA GLU A 34 -18.93 11.88 -6.50
C GLU A 34 -19.49 10.96 -5.42
N ASP A 35 -19.35 9.64 -5.60
CA ASP A 35 -19.81 8.61 -4.69
C ASP A 35 -18.79 7.45 -4.64
N GLU A 36 -18.58 6.87 -3.46
CA GLU A 36 -17.66 5.74 -3.25
C GLU A 36 -18.08 4.47 -4.01
N ASP A 37 -19.39 4.32 -4.26
CA ASP A 37 -19.97 3.16 -4.95
C ASP A 37 -20.06 3.35 -6.48
N THR A 38 -19.71 4.52 -7.00
CA THR A 38 -19.78 4.77 -8.43
C THR A 38 -18.63 4.08 -9.15
N PRO A 39 -18.90 3.11 -10.05
CA PRO A 39 -17.84 2.47 -10.82
C PRO A 39 -17.22 3.48 -11.79
N VAL A 40 -15.95 3.80 -11.54
CA VAL A 40 -15.25 4.76 -12.39
C VAL A 40 -14.46 4.05 -13.46
N VAL A 41 -14.91 4.17 -14.68
CA VAL A 41 -14.17 3.73 -15.86
C VAL A 41 -13.25 4.88 -16.30
N TRP A 42 -12.13 5.02 -15.61
CA TRP A 42 -11.08 5.95 -16.03
C TRP A 42 -10.34 5.37 -17.23
N ARG A 43 -10.52 5.95 -18.38
CA ARG A 43 -9.69 5.61 -19.56
C ARG A 43 -8.29 6.16 -19.36
N GLY A 44 -7.28 5.48 -19.91
CA GLY A 44 -5.86 5.79 -19.74
C GLY A 44 -5.52 7.29 -19.78
N PRO A 45 -5.94 8.07 -20.80
CA PRO A 45 -5.60 9.50 -20.86
C PRO A 45 -6.08 10.33 -19.66
N ILE A 46 -7.23 9.99 -19.08
CA ILE A 46 -7.77 10.71 -17.91
C ILE A 46 -6.93 10.40 -16.66
N LYS A 47 -6.54 9.14 -16.47
CA LYS A 47 -5.67 8.74 -15.36
C LYS A 47 -4.30 9.44 -15.45
N LEU A 48 -3.70 9.46 -16.62
CA LEU A 48 -2.39 10.08 -16.85
C LEU A 48 -2.46 11.59 -16.59
N GLY A 49 -3.53 12.26 -17.05
CA GLY A 49 -3.77 13.67 -16.76
C GLY A 49 -3.92 13.95 -15.26
N ALA A 50 -4.64 13.10 -14.52
CA ALA A 50 -4.78 13.26 -13.08
C ALA A 50 -3.44 13.06 -12.33
N ILE A 51 -2.60 12.11 -12.76
CA ILE A 51 -1.25 11.92 -12.19
C ILE A 51 -0.40 13.16 -12.40
N GLN A 52 -0.40 13.73 -13.60
CA GLN A 52 0.33 14.97 -13.90
C GLN A 52 -0.14 16.13 -13.02
N GLN A 53 -1.45 16.27 -12.84
CA GLN A 53 -2.01 17.28 -11.93
C GLN A 53 -1.63 17.03 -10.48
N PHE A 54 -1.62 15.80 -10.02
CA PHE A 54 -1.22 15.46 -8.65
C PHE A 54 0.25 15.75 -8.37
N ILE A 55 1.11 15.66 -9.38
CA ILE A 55 2.51 16.02 -9.27
C ILE A 55 2.70 17.53 -9.37
N GLY A 56 2.07 18.20 -10.34
CA GLY A 56 2.35 19.58 -10.70
C GLY A 56 1.45 20.64 -10.07
N ASP A 57 0.16 20.34 -9.85
CA ASP A 57 -0.84 21.34 -9.48
C ASP A 57 -1.26 21.26 -8.00
N VAL A 58 -0.78 20.25 -7.26
CA VAL A 58 -1.05 20.12 -5.83
C VAL A 58 -0.11 21.00 -5.04
N ASP A 59 -0.67 21.76 -4.09
CA ASP A 59 0.09 22.55 -3.14
C ASP A 59 0.65 21.67 -2.01
N TRP A 60 1.70 20.92 -2.36
CA TRP A 60 2.37 20.04 -1.41
C TRP A 60 3.11 20.80 -0.30
N GLY A 61 3.56 22.06 -0.58
CA GLY A 61 4.48 22.78 0.30
C GLY A 61 5.79 22.01 0.50
N GLU A 62 6.43 22.19 1.66
CA GLU A 62 7.63 21.42 1.98
C GLU A 62 7.26 19.99 2.38
N LEU A 63 7.99 19.02 1.83
CA LEU A 63 7.86 17.60 2.10
C LEU A 63 9.23 16.99 2.41
N ASP A 64 9.29 16.15 3.43
CA ASP A 64 10.45 15.28 3.67
C ASP A 64 10.44 14.08 2.72
N TYR A 65 9.24 13.55 2.43
CA TYR A 65 9.02 12.39 1.55
C TYR A 65 7.75 12.55 0.74
N LEU A 66 7.81 12.15 -0.54
CA LEU A 66 6.64 11.94 -1.39
C LEU A 66 6.52 10.45 -1.69
N ILE A 67 5.47 9.81 -1.17
CA ILE A 67 5.19 8.39 -1.39
C ILE A 67 4.05 8.26 -2.38
N ILE A 68 4.27 7.51 -3.46
CA ILE A 68 3.30 7.30 -4.52
C ILE A 68 2.92 5.82 -4.53
N ASP A 69 1.66 5.52 -4.23
CA ASP A 69 1.09 4.17 -4.25
C ASP A 69 0.47 3.89 -5.62
N PHE A 70 0.95 2.84 -6.28
CA PHE A 70 0.51 2.44 -7.60
C PHE A 70 -0.50 1.28 -7.56
N PRO A 71 -1.40 1.19 -8.54
CA PRO A 71 -2.17 -0.03 -8.74
C PRO A 71 -1.24 -1.21 -9.06
N PRO A 72 -1.68 -2.46 -8.83
CA PRO A 72 -0.88 -3.63 -9.14
C PRO A 72 -0.61 -3.75 -10.64
N GLY A 73 0.56 -4.29 -10.98
CA GLY A 73 0.98 -4.55 -12.36
C GLY A 73 1.95 -3.52 -12.93
N THR A 74 2.26 -3.69 -14.22
CA THR A 74 3.18 -2.83 -14.99
C THR A 74 2.37 -1.98 -15.97
N SER A 75 1.58 -1.07 -15.43
CA SER A 75 0.71 -0.18 -16.21
C SER A 75 1.40 1.14 -16.59
N ASP A 76 0.69 2.04 -17.26
CA ASP A 76 1.23 3.32 -17.73
C ASP A 76 1.47 4.33 -16.60
N GLU A 77 0.87 4.11 -15.42
CA GLU A 77 0.94 5.04 -14.30
C GLU A 77 2.38 5.20 -13.77
N PRO A 78 3.14 4.12 -13.44
CA PRO A 78 4.53 4.26 -13.01
C PRO A 78 5.43 4.89 -14.08
N LEU A 79 5.19 4.60 -15.36
CA LEU A 79 5.92 5.22 -16.46
C LEU A 79 5.68 6.74 -16.49
N THR A 80 4.43 7.17 -16.33
CA THR A 80 4.06 8.58 -16.29
C THR A 80 4.72 9.30 -15.14
N VAL A 81 4.74 8.67 -13.95
CA VAL A 81 5.43 9.25 -12.79
C VAL A 81 6.92 9.38 -13.04
N ALA A 82 7.58 8.33 -13.55
CA ALA A 82 9.01 8.36 -13.87
C ALA A 82 9.38 9.43 -14.94
N GLN A 83 8.47 9.72 -15.83
CA GLN A 83 8.66 10.78 -16.84
C GLN A 83 8.47 12.20 -16.28
N ASN A 84 7.67 12.36 -15.24
CA ASN A 84 7.35 13.68 -14.66
C ASN A 84 8.18 13.97 -13.39
N LEU A 85 8.82 12.97 -12.80
CA LEU A 85 9.71 13.09 -11.64
C LEU A 85 11.08 12.51 -12.01
N PRO A 86 12.02 13.35 -12.44
CA PRO A 86 13.33 12.87 -12.91
C PRO A 86 14.22 12.30 -11.78
N ASP A 87 14.01 12.73 -10.53
CA ASP A 87 14.86 12.39 -9.38
C ASP A 87 14.09 11.50 -8.40
N ILE A 88 13.70 10.30 -8.86
CA ILE A 88 13.07 9.31 -7.99
C ILE A 88 14.15 8.59 -7.20
N ASP A 89 14.11 8.66 -5.85
CA ASP A 89 15.06 8.00 -4.96
C ASP A 89 15.02 6.48 -5.08
N GLY A 90 13.86 5.90 -5.34
CA GLY A 90 13.74 4.46 -5.57
C GLY A 90 12.32 3.93 -5.46
N MET A 91 12.19 2.63 -5.70
CA MET A 91 10.93 1.90 -5.66
C MET A 91 10.97 0.81 -4.58
N VAL A 92 9.91 0.73 -3.79
CA VAL A 92 9.67 -0.38 -2.86
C VAL A 92 8.65 -1.32 -3.49
N ILE A 93 8.97 -2.59 -3.56
CA ILE A 93 8.06 -3.62 -4.06
C ILE A 93 7.35 -4.27 -2.87
N VAL A 94 6.03 -4.22 -2.86
CA VAL A 94 5.21 -4.91 -1.85
C VAL A 94 4.65 -6.17 -2.46
N THR A 95 4.88 -7.30 -1.81
CA THR A 95 4.43 -8.62 -2.28
C THR A 95 3.81 -9.43 -1.15
N THR A 96 3.17 -10.51 -1.50
CA THR A 96 2.79 -11.57 -0.58
C THR A 96 3.56 -12.84 -0.96
N PRO A 97 3.69 -13.84 -0.08
CA PRO A 97 4.54 -15.01 -0.34
C PRO A 97 3.99 -16.02 -1.35
N GLN A 98 2.79 -15.78 -1.91
CA GLN A 98 2.20 -16.67 -2.91
C GLN A 98 2.93 -16.57 -4.25
N ASP A 99 3.12 -17.70 -4.94
CA ASP A 99 3.82 -17.77 -6.22
C ASP A 99 3.28 -16.80 -7.28
N VAL A 100 1.96 -16.59 -7.33
CA VAL A 100 1.32 -15.66 -8.26
C VAL A 100 1.76 -14.22 -7.99
N ALA A 101 1.79 -13.80 -6.71
CA ALA A 101 2.23 -12.47 -6.31
C ALA A 101 3.73 -12.27 -6.56
N LEU A 102 4.54 -13.31 -6.32
CA LEU A 102 5.98 -13.27 -6.60
C LEU A 102 6.27 -13.10 -8.09
N LEU A 103 5.45 -13.70 -8.97
CA LEU A 103 5.59 -13.52 -10.41
C LEU A 103 5.37 -12.06 -10.82
N ASP A 104 4.34 -11.42 -10.30
CA ASP A 104 4.05 -10.01 -10.59
C ASP A 104 5.08 -9.08 -9.97
N SER A 105 5.59 -9.39 -8.78
CA SER A 105 6.68 -8.66 -8.15
C SER A 105 7.98 -8.71 -8.97
N ARG A 106 8.32 -9.87 -9.57
CA ARG A 106 9.45 -9.99 -10.48
C ARG A 106 9.30 -9.11 -11.72
N LYS A 107 8.08 -9.04 -12.29
CA LYS A 107 7.79 -8.14 -13.41
C LYS A 107 7.95 -6.67 -13.01
N SER A 108 7.50 -6.29 -11.81
CA SER A 108 7.64 -4.93 -11.28
C SER A 108 9.11 -4.55 -11.08
N ILE A 109 9.95 -5.48 -10.59
CA ILE A 109 11.41 -5.28 -10.48
C ILE A 109 12.04 -5.08 -11.87
N THR A 110 11.68 -5.93 -12.83
CA THR A 110 12.19 -5.80 -14.21
C THR A 110 11.76 -4.47 -14.83
N PHE A 111 10.55 -4.03 -14.55
CA PHE A 111 10.02 -2.76 -15.02
C PHE A 111 10.77 -1.58 -14.38
N ALA A 112 10.99 -1.58 -13.06
CA ALA A 112 11.78 -0.57 -12.37
C ALA A 112 13.17 -0.41 -12.99
N ASN A 113 13.85 -1.54 -13.24
CA ASN A 113 15.15 -1.56 -13.91
C ASN A 113 15.09 -0.96 -15.32
N SER A 114 14.02 -1.20 -16.07
CA SER A 114 13.84 -0.60 -17.41
C SER A 114 13.66 0.91 -17.37
N LEU A 115 13.10 1.44 -16.30
CA LEU A 115 12.95 2.86 -16.01
C LEU A 115 14.21 3.48 -15.39
N LYS A 116 15.22 2.68 -15.09
CA LYS A 116 16.43 3.09 -14.35
C LYS A 116 16.13 3.65 -12.96
N VAL A 117 15.09 3.12 -12.32
CA VAL A 117 14.72 3.42 -10.94
C VAL A 117 15.21 2.27 -10.07
N ASP A 118 15.98 2.60 -9.04
CA ASP A 118 16.52 1.60 -8.13
C ASP A 118 15.43 0.94 -7.28
N VAL A 119 15.49 -0.37 -7.14
CA VAL A 119 14.64 -1.08 -6.17
C VAL A 119 15.34 -1.05 -4.81
N ILE A 120 14.89 -0.19 -3.92
CA ILE A 120 15.49 0.04 -2.60
C ILE A 120 15.06 -0.98 -1.54
N GLY A 121 14.02 -1.76 -1.82
CA GLY A 121 13.57 -2.81 -0.92
C GLY A 121 12.36 -3.59 -1.41
N VAL A 122 12.18 -4.75 -0.79
CA VAL A 122 10.99 -5.60 -0.97
C VAL A 122 10.35 -5.81 0.39
N ILE A 123 9.05 -5.57 0.49
CA ILE A 123 8.25 -5.80 1.69
C ILE A 123 7.37 -7.02 1.44
N GLU A 124 7.62 -8.09 2.20
CA GLU A 124 6.73 -9.23 2.24
C GLU A 124 5.59 -8.96 3.22
N ASN A 125 4.37 -8.89 2.70
CA ASN A 125 3.16 -8.62 3.46
C ASN A 125 2.30 -9.89 3.54
N MET A 126 1.46 -10.00 4.56
CA MET A 126 0.56 -11.14 4.77
C MET A 126 1.28 -12.50 4.80
N SER A 127 2.54 -12.53 5.25
CA SER A 127 3.34 -13.75 5.36
C SER A 127 3.05 -14.55 6.64
N GLY A 128 2.36 -13.95 7.60
CA GLY A 128 1.98 -14.60 8.85
C GLY A 128 0.49 -14.44 9.17
N TYR A 129 -0.05 -15.41 9.89
CA TYR A 129 -1.41 -15.39 10.40
C TYR A 129 -1.39 -15.36 11.91
N THR A 130 -1.92 -14.28 12.51
CA THR A 130 -2.02 -14.17 13.98
C THR A 130 -3.37 -14.67 14.45
N VAL A 131 -3.33 -15.71 15.28
CA VAL A 131 -4.49 -16.27 15.95
C VAL A 131 -4.47 -15.85 17.42
N ARG A 132 -5.62 -15.51 17.97
CA ARG A 132 -5.78 -15.15 19.38
C ARG A 132 -7.06 -15.73 19.93
N GLY A 133 -7.08 -15.98 21.24
CA GLY A 133 -8.25 -16.52 21.92
C GLY A 133 -8.15 -16.41 23.41
N LYS A 134 -9.07 -17.10 24.11
CA LYS A 134 -9.10 -17.24 25.57
C LYS A 134 -9.09 -18.71 25.94
N ALA A 135 -8.35 -19.03 27.00
CA ALA A 135 -8.29 -20.33 27.63
C ALA A 135 -8.00 -20.13 29.12
N PRO A 136 -8.21 -21.13 29.99
CA PRO A 136 -7.76 -21.03 31.38
C PRO A 136 -6.28 -20.67 31.49
N SER A 137 -5.92 -19.85 32.48
CA SER A 137 -4.54 -19.44 32.72
C SER A 137 -3.59 -20.64 32.77
N GLY A 138 -2.44 -20.51 32.11
CA GLY A 138 -1.45 -21.57 32.04
C GLY A 138 -1.76 -22.70 31.04
N THR A 139 -2.89 -22.65 30.32
CA THR A 139 -3.20 -23.63 29.27
C THR A 139 -2.21 -23.52 28.13
N GLU A 140 -1.59 -24.63 27.75
CA GLU A 140 -0.76 -24.73 26.54
C GLU A 140 -1.65 -24.98 25.33
N ILE A 141 -1.54 -24.12 24.32
CA ILE A 141 -2.28 -24.16 23.07
C ILE A 141 -1.31 -24.46 21.93
N GLU A 142 -1.59 -25.48 21.16
CA GLU A 142 -0.85 -25.82 19.97
C GLU A 142 -1.57 -25.29 18.72
N LEU A 143 -0.89 -24.46 17.98
CA LEU A 143 -1.38 -23.89 16.71
C LEU A 143 -0.66 -24.55 15.56
N ALA A 144 -1.39 -25.18 14.66
CA ALA A 144 -0.84 -25.83 13.48
C ALA A 144 -1.22 -25.07 12.21
N ALA A 145 -0.24 -24.75 11.38
CA ALA A 145 -0.46 -24.20 10.05
C ALA A 145 -0.69 -25.28 9.01
N PRO A 146 -1.40 -25.00 7.90
CA PRO A 146 -1.35 -25.80 6.71
C PRO A 146 0.10 -25.97 6.26
N GLY A 147 0.58 -27.21 6.08
CA GLY A 147 1.99 -27.48 5.78
C GLY A 147 2.80 -28.02 6.96
N GLY A 148 2.17 -28.18 8.14
CA GLY A 148 2.74 -28.91 9.27
C GLY A 148 3.62 -28.11 10.22
N LYS A 149 3.81 -26.81 10.01
CA LYS A 149 4.45 -25.95 11.02
C LYS A 149 3.53 -25.78 12.21
N THR A 150 4.10 -25.95 13.38
CA THR A 150 3.37 -25.86 14.67
C THR A 150 4.10 -24.91 15.61
N ILE A 151 3.35 -24.06 16.28
CA ILE A 151 3.85 -23.27 17.41
C ILE A 151 3.04 -23.59 18.67
N ARG A 152 3.65 -23.42 19.84
CA ARG A 152 2.99 -23.50 21.13
C ARG A 152 2.98 -22.16 21.80
N VAL A 153 1.85 -21.80 22.36
CA VAL A 153 1.63 -20.58 23.13
C VAL A 153 0.92 -20.93 24.42
N THR A 154 1.18 -20.17 25.48
CA THR A 154 0.55 -20.37 26.78
C THR A 154 -0.39 -19.20 27.07
N ALA A 155 -1.57 -19.49 27.57
CA ALA A 155 -2.49 -18.48 28.05
C ALA A 155 -1.93 -17.76 29.29
N ASP A 156 -1.98 -16.43 29.28
CA ASP A 156 -1.53 -15.57 30.37
C ASP A 156 -2.43 -15.66 31.61
N GLU A 157 -2.13 -14.88 32.64
CA GLU A 157 -2.88 -14.86 33.90
C GLU A 157 -4.35 -14.45 33.71
N GLU A 158 -4.66 -13.67 32.69
CA GLU A 158 -6.01 -13.22 32.31
C GLU A 158 -6.70 -14.19 31.35
N GLY A 159 -6.01 -15.27 30.96
CA GLY A 159 -6.48 -16.31 30.06
C GLY A 159 -6.39 -15.95 28.59
N HIS A 160 -5.73 -14.86 28.20
CA HIS A 160 -5.53 -14.51 26.79
C HIS A 160 -4.31 -15.25 26.23
N TRP A 161 -4.39 -15.60 24.96
CA TRP A 161 -3.27 -16.13 24.22
C TRP A 161 -3.26 -15.60 22.77
N PHE A 162 -2.09 -15.50 22.20
CA PHE A 162 -1.93 -15.21 20.76
C PHE A 162 -0.69 -15.92 20.22
N GLY A 163 -0.72 -16.23 18.95
CA GLY A 163 0.42 -16.82 18.25
C GLY A 163 0.40 -16.43 16.79
N THR A 164 1.57 -16.22 16.21
CA THR A 164 1.72 -15.96 14.79
C THR A 164 2.30 -17.18 14.10
N LEU A 165 1.58 -17.66 13.10
CA LEU A 165 1.98 -18.78 12.25
C LEU A 165 2.44 -18.25 10.89
N ASP A 166 3.63 -18.64 10.46
CA ASP A 166 4.03 -18.48 9.07
C ASP A 166 3.26 -19.50 8.24
N ILE A 167 2.53 -19.04 7.24
CA ILE A 167 1.64 -19.89 6.44
C ILE A 167 2.29 -20.33 5.12
N PHE A 168 3.57 -19.98 4.89
CA PHE A 168 4.33 -20.35 3.71
C PHE A 168 5.75 -20.79 4.04
#